data_c9eceaf9f7863d0b133fcf4e5688951f
#
_entry.id   c9eceaf9f7863d0b133fcf4e5688951f
#
_cell.length_a   1.000
_cell.length_b   1.000
_cell.length_c   1.000
_cell.angle_alpha   90.00
_cell.angle_beta   90.00
_cell.angle_gamma   90.00
#
_symmetry.space_group_name_H-M   'P 1'
#
loop_
_entity.id
_entity.type
_entity.pdbx_description
1 polymer ?
#
loop_
_entity_poly.entity_id
_entity_poly.type
_entity_poly.pdbx_seq_one_letter_code
_entity_poly.pdbx_strand_id
1 'polypeptide(L)'
;EIWITFPDPQLKTRRAKKRLTSPLFLAEYKRMIGSEGVINLKTDSKHLYAYTAAVIERLGLEAEVQNDDIYGSGYADEVLSVKTAYETKFVAMGLPITYTRFRLGECENFEHFDWEGDEALEKDAESNRTKAF
;
A
#
# COMPACT_ATOMS: atom_id res chain seq x y z
N GLU A 1 13.01 10.83 1.03
CA GLU A 1 11.71 10.35 1.50
C GLU A 1 10.64 10.56 0.41
N ILE A 2 9.86 9.53 0.15
CA ILE A 2 8.79 9.58 -0.85
C ILE A 2 7.46 9.35 -0.14
N TRP A 3 6.48 10.22 -0.43
CA TRP A 3 5.10 10.09 0.03
C TRP A 3 4.19 9.69 -1.13
N ILE A 4 3.46 8.60 -0.94
CA ILE A 4 2.46 8.09 -1.88
C ILE A 4 1.11 8.18 -1.17
N THR A 5 0.24 9.07 -1.66
CA THR A 5 -1.05 9.33 -1.01
C THR A 5 -2.20 9.00 -1.96
N PHE A 6 -3.04 8.08 -1.53
CA PHE A 6 -4.25 7.64 -2.25
C PHE A 6 -4.01 7.26 -3.71
N PRO A 7 -3.00 6.41 -4.00
CA PRO A 7 -2.78 5.95 -5.36
C PRO A 7 -3.88 4.99 -5.80
N ASP A 8 -4.02 4.82 -7.11
CA ASP A 8 -4.89 3.77 -7.65
C ASP A 8 -4.38 2.40 -7.15
N PRO A 9 -5.20 1.61 -6.47
CA PRO A 9 -4.77 0.32 -5.92
C PRO A 9 -4.52 -0.76 -6.97
N GLN A 10 -4.90 -0.54 -8.24
CA GLN A 10 -4.72 -1.49 -9.34
C GLN A 10 -5.18 -2.89 -8.93
N LEU A 11 -6.47 -3.03 -8.63
CA LEU A 11 -7.03 -4.23 -8.01
C LEU A 11 -6.91 -5.50 -8.86
N LYS A 12 -6.87 -5.37 -10.18
CA LYS A 12 -6.72 -6.52 -11.07
C LYS A 12 -5.31 -7.10 -10.98
N THR A 13 -5.21 -8.42 -10.82
CA THR A 13 -3.92 -9.12 -10.71
C THR A 13 -2.97 -8.79 -11.86
N ARG A 14 -3.48 -8.71 -13.08
CA ARG A 14 -2.67 -8.36 -14.26
C ARG A 14 -2.04 -6.96 -14.18
N ARG A 15 -2.52 -6.12 -13.27
CA ARG A 15 -2.01 -4.76 -13.05
C ARG A 15 -1.16 -4.62 -11.80
N ALA A 16 -0.86 -5.71 -11.10
CA ALA A 16 -0.10 -5.68 -9.86
C ALA A 16 1.24 -4.96 -10.00
N LYS A 17 1.93 -5.15 -11.12
CA LYS A 17 3.22 -4.48 -11.40
C LYS A 17 3.10 -2.96 -11.52
N LYS A 18 1.90 -2.44 -11.77
CA LYS A 18 1.63 -1.01 -11.89
C LYS A 18 1.29 -0.34 -10.56
N ARG A 19 1.17 -1.11 -9.49
CA ARG A 19 1.00 -0.56 -8.14
C ARG A 19 2.23 0.23 -7.74
N LEU A 20 2.04 1.41 -7.16
CA LEU A 20 3.17 2.29 -6.83
C LEU A 20 4.07 1.75 -5.73
N THR A 21 3.65 0.72 -4.99
CA THR A 21 4.48 0.00 -4.02
C THR A 21 4.95 -1.36 -4.53
N SER A 22 4.81 -1.65 -5.82
CA SER A 22 5.31 -2.89 -6.41
C SER A 22 6.84 -2.93 -6.42
N PRO A 23 7.45 -4.13 -6.45
CA PRO A 23 8.90 -4.24 -6.52
C PRO A 23 9.53 -3.43 -7.63
N LEU A 24 8.89 -3.36 -8.81
CA LEU A 24 9.41 -2.59 -9.93
C LEU A 24 9.52 -1.10 -9.61
N PHE A 25 8.50 -0.52 -8.97
CA PHE A 25 8.53 0.88 -8.57
C PHE A 25 9.50 1.11 -7.42
N LEU A 26 9.58 0.19 -6.46
CA LEU A 26 10.54 0.31 -5.36
C LEU A 26 11.99 0.32 -5.85
N ALA A 27 12.29 -0.45 -6.89
CA ALA A 27 13.60 -0.42 -7.53
C ALA A 27 13.92 0.97 -8.09
N GLU A 28 12.94 1.61 -8.73
CA GLU A 28 13.10 2.97 -9.25
C GLU A 28 13.31 3.99 -8.12
N TYR A 29 12.55 3.86 -7.03
CA TYR A 29 12.71 4.76 -5.88
C TYR A 29 14.10 4.62 -5.26
N LYS A 30 14.62 3.40 -5.17
CA LYS A 30 15.96 3.17 -4.64
C LYS A 30 17.03 3.85 -5.48
N ARG A 31 16.89 3.84 -6.80
CA ARG A 31 17.79 4.59 -7.69
C ARG A 31 17.76 6.09 -7.41
N MET A 32 16.59 6.61 -7.05
CA MET A 32 16.39 8.05 -6.84
C MET A 32 16.87 8.51 -5.47
N ILE A 33 16.59 7.75 -4.41
CA ILE A 33 16.81 8.20 -3.03
C ILE A 33 17.77 7.32 -2.22
N GLY A 34 18.26 6.23 -2.80
CA GLY A 34 19.31 5.40 -2.18
C GLY A 34 18.83 4.47 -1.07
N SER A 35 19.80 3.82 -0.43
CA SER A 35 19.55 2.81 0.62
C SER A 35 18.90 3.37 1.88
N GLU A 36 19.09 4.64 2.17
CA GLU A 36 18.45 5.32 3.30
C GLU A 36 17.06 5.83 2.97
N GLY A 37 16.58 5.53 1.75
CA GLY A 37 15.28 5.93 1.27
C GLY A 37 14.13 5.42 2.13
N VAL A 38 13.19 6.30 2.41
CA VAL A 38 11.99 6.01 3.19
C VAL A 38 10.77 6.21 2.30
N ILE A 39 9.90 5.22 2.30
CA ILE A 39 8.64 5.25 1.56
C ILE A 39 7.49 5.35 2.55
N ASN A 40 6.58 6.27 2.30
CA ASN A 40 5.35 6.46 3.09
C ASN A 40 4.16 6.22 2.18
N LEU A 41 3.30 5.28 2.55
CA LEU A 41 2.05 5.02 1.84
C LEU A 41 0.87 5.33 2.73
N LYS A 42 -0.01 6.20 2.26
CA LYS A 42 -1.26 6.55 2.92
C LYS A 42 -2.40 6.22 1.95
N THR A 43 -3.30 5.31 2.33
CA THR A 43 -4.35 4.83 1.43
C THR A 43 -5.59 4.35 2.20
N ASP A 44 -6.74 4.49 1.57
CA ASP A 44 -8.01 3.91 2.03
C ASP A 44 -8.18 2.46 1.55
N SER A 45 -7.34 1.99 0.64
CA SER A 45 -7.42 0.64 0.09
C SER A 45 -6.80 -0.38 1.04
N LYS A 46 -7.64 -1.22 1.65
CA LYS A 46 -7.18 -2.35 2.47
C LYS A 46 -6.36 -3.33 1.65
N HIS A 47 -6.74 -3.52 0.38
CA HIS A 47 -6.03 -4.43 -0.53
C HIS A 47 -4.60 -3.95 -0.79
N LEU A 48 -4.43 -2.65 -1.10
CA LEU A 48 -3.11 -2.07 -1.31
C LEU A 48 -2.26 -2.08 -0.04
N TYR A 49 -2.88 -1.81 1.11
CA TYR A 49 -2.20 -1.90 2.40
C TYR A 49 -1.66 -3.33 2.65
N ALA A 50 -2.50 -4.33 2.44
CA ALA A 50 -2.11 -5.73 2.63
C ALA A 50 -1.05 -6.17 1.60
N TYR A 51 -1.19 -5.75 0.34
CA TYR A 51 -0.21 -6.01 -0.70
C TYR A 51 1.16 -5.43 -0.35
N THR A 52 1.18 -4.18 0.11
CA THR A 52 2.42 -3.52 0.50
C THR A 52 3.10 -4.23 1.67
N ALA A 53 2.33 -4.70 2.65
CA ALA A 53 2.85 -5.52 3.74
C ALA A 53 3.50 -6.81 3.21
N ALA A 54 2.87 -7.46 2.23
CA ALA A 54 3.42 -8.65 1.59
C ALA A 54 4.72 -8.36 0.83
N VAL A 55 4.81 -7.22 0.15
CA VAL A 55 6.04 -6.78 -0.53
C VAL A 55 7.17 -6.58 0.48
N ILE A 56 6.88 -5.88 1.57
CA ILE A 56 7.86 -5.63 2.65
C ILE A 56 8.41 -6.94 3.18
N GLU A 57 7.52 -7.89 3.49
CA GLU A 57 7.92 -9.21 4.00
C GLU A 57 8.72 -9.98 2.95
N ARG A 58 8.24 -10.04 1.73
CA ARG A 58 8.86 -10.83 0.65
C ARG A 58 10.27 -10.33 0.31
N LEU A 59 10.47 -9.03 0.29
CA LEU A 59 11.75 -8.43 -0.03
C LEU A 59 12.65 -8.25 1.20
N GLY A 60 12.17 -8.57 2.39
CA GLY A 60 12.94 -8.41 3.63
C GLY A 60 13.20 -6.96 4.00
N LEU A 61 12.26 -6.07 3.69
CA LEU A 61 12.40 -4.65 3.99
C LEU A 61 12.02 -4.36 5.45
N GLU A 62 12.52 -3.25 5.97
CA GLU A 62 12.21 -2.82 7.34
C GLU A 62 10.97 -1.94 7.36
N ALA A 63 9.91 -2.44 8.00
CA ALA A 63 8.71 -1.65 8.25
C ALA A 63 8.87 -0.87 9.56
N GLU A 64 8.81 0.45 9.48
CA GLU A 64 8.84 1.31 10.67
C GLU A 64 7.44 1.50 11.25
N VAL A 65 6.42 1.61 10.39
CA VAL A 65 5.02 1.76 10.79
C VAL A 65 4.13 0.96 9.86
N GLN A 66 3.19 0.23 10.44
CA GLN A 66 2.10 -0.43 9.72
C GLN A 66 0.83 -0.23 10.55
N ASN A 67 0.00 0.73 10.17
CA ASN A 67 -1.21 1.08 10.90
C ASN A 67 -2.41 1.07 9.95
N ASP A 68 -3.40 0.26 10.25
CA ASP A 68 -4.57 0.06 9.41
C ASP A 68 -5.71 1.06 9.66
N ASP A 69 -5.55 1.95 10.64
CA ASP A 69 -6.53 3.00 10.94
C ASP A 69 -5.87 4.12 11.75
N ILE A 70 -5.25 5.07 11.04
CA ILE A 70 -4.45 6.12 11.71
C ILE A 70 -5.28 7.09 12.55
N TYR A 71 -6.53 7.34 12.17
CA TYR A 71 -7.39 8.25 12.92
C TYR A 71 -8.09 7.53 14.08
N GLY A 72 -8.63 6.33 13.83
CA GLY A 72 -9.29 5.54 14.86
C GLY A 72 -8.36 5.06 15.96
N SER A 73 -7.08 4.81 15.65
CA SER A 73 -6.06 4.40 16.62
C SER A 73 -5.44 5.57 17.39
N GLY A 74 -5.72 6.81 16.99
CA GLY A 74 -5.10 7.99 17.57
C GLY A 74 -3.65 8.21 17.13
N TYR A 75 -3.18 7.49 16.12
CA TYR A 75 -1.80 7.59 15.65
C TYR A 75 -1.52 8.85 14.84
N ALA A 76 -2.55 9.46 14.23
CA ALA A 76 -2.35 10.61 13.36
C ALA A 76 -1.68 11.77 14.09
N ASP A 77 -0.46 12.09 13.70
CA ASP A 77 0.28 13.23 14.21
C ASP A 77 0.02 14.48 13.35
N GLU A 78 0.74 15.56 13.63
CA GLU A 78 0.57 16.83 12.92
C GLU A 78 0.76 16.68 11.39
N VAL A 79 1.74 15.89 10.95
CA VAL A 79 2.01 15.66 9.54
C VAL A 79 0.93 14.79 8.91
N LEU A 80 0.56 13.68 9.58
CA LEU A 80 -0.45 12.76 9.09
C LEU A 80 -1.86 13.34 9.14
N SER A 81 -2.09 14.34 9.99
CA SER A 81 -3.39 15.00 10.12
C SER A 81 -3.67 16.02 9.01
N VAL A 82 -2.68 16.34 8.17
CA VAL A 82 -2.92 17.19 7.00
C VAL A 82 -3.77 16.43 6.00
N LYS A 83 -5.05 16.77 5.97
CA LYS A 83 -6.03 16.06 5.15
C LYS A 83 -6.20 16.73 3.80
N THR A 84 -6.16 15.92 2.74
CA THR A 84 -6.65 16.35 1.42
C THR A 84 -8.18 16.40 1.44
N ALA A 85 -8.79 17.05 0.46
CA ALA A 85 -10.26 17.05 0.32
C ALA A 85 -10.80 15.62 0.19
N TYR A 86 -10.06 14.76 -0.49
CA TYR A 86 -10.39 13.35 -0.68
C TYR A 86 -10.40 12.59 0.66
N GLU A 87 -9.38 12.77 1.46
CA GLU A 87 -9.22 12.14 2.77
C GLU A 87 -10.30 12.59 3.76
N THR A 88 -10.61 13.88 3.77
CA THR A 88 -11.66 14.45 4.62
C THR A 88 -13.00 13.74 4.34
N LYS A 89 -13.31 13.45 3.08
CA LYS A 89 -14.51 12.71 2.69
C LYS A 89 -14.53 11.31 3.31
N PHE A 90 -13.43 10.56 3.24
CA PHE A 90 -13.37 9.20 3.79
C PHE A 90 -13.47 9.19 5.31
N VAL A 91 -12.81 10.12 5.98
CA VAL A 91 -12.91 10.26 7.45
C VAL A 91 -14.34 10.57 7.85
N ALA A 92 -15.03 11.45 7.14
CA ALA A 92 -16.43 11.79 7.39
C ALA A 92 -17.38 10.58 7.19
N MET A 93 -17.01 9.66 6.30
CA MET A 93 -17.76 8.42 6.06
C MET A 93 -17.41 7.31 7.07
N GLY A 94 -16.49 7.53 7.98
CA GLY A 94 -16.04 6.52 8.94
C GLY A 94 -15.14 5.45 8.34
N LEU A 95 -14.58 5.67 7.15
CA LEU A 95 -13.71 4.71 6.49
C LEU A 95 -12.27 4.81 7.02
N PRO A 96 -11.62 3.68 7.34
CA PRO A 96 -10.25 3.71 7.85
C PRO A 96 -9.27 4.18 6.77
N ILE A 97 -8.30 4.98 7.21
CA ILE A 97 -7.14 5.37 6.40
C ILE A 97 -5.93 4.63 6.97
N THR A 98 -5.21 3.92 6.11
CA THR A 98 -4.04 3.16 6.49
C THR A 98 -2.76 3.96 6.28
N TYR A 99 -1.71 3.60 7.00
CA TYR A 99 -0.40 4.21 6.85
C TYR A 99 0.69 3.14 6.97
N THR A 100 1.60 3.11 6.00
CA THR A 100 2.78 2.25 6.01
C THR A 100 4.01 3.10 5.78
N ARG A 101 5.01 2.97 6.66
CA ARG A 101 6.31 3.60 6.50
C ARG A 101 7.37 2.52 6.53
N PHE A 102 8.21 2.47 5.50
CA PHE A 102 9.24 1.44 5.40
C PHE A 102 10.49 1.95 4.70
N ARG A 103 11.60 1.25 4.93
CA ARG A 103 12.90 1.59 4.35
C ARG A 103 13.26 0.63 3.23
N LEU A 104 13.93 1.16 2.20
CA LEU A 104 14.43 0.35 1.10
C LEU A 104 15.69 -0.44 1.49
N GLY A 105 16.55 0.13 2.34
CA GLY A 105 17.72 -0.55 2.88
C GLY A 105 18.67 -1.04 1.80
N GLU A 106 19.32 -2.15 2.08
CA GLU A 106 20.31 -2.76 1.18
C GLU A 106 19.70 -3.73 0.16
N CYS A 107 18.37 -3.83 0.11
CA CYS A 107 17.71 -4.68 -0.88
C CYS A 107 18.11 -4.30 -2.30
N GLU A 108 18.53 -5.28 -3.09
CA GLU A 108 18.91 -5.10 -4.49
C GLU A 108 18.06 -5.94 -5.43
N ASN A 109 17.34 -6.92 -4.90
CA ASN A 109 16.55 -7.83 -5.70
C ASN A 109 15.06 -7.50 -5.56
N PHE A 110 14.57 -6.63 -6.45
CA PHE A 110 13.18 -6.18 -6.50
C PHE A 110 12.40 -6.96 -7.55
N GLU A 111 12.18 -8.26 -7.30
CA GLU A 111 11.46 -9.11 -8.24
C GLU A 111 9.96 -9.13 -7.96
N HIS A 112 9.20 -9.11 -9.05
CA HIS A 112 7.76 -9.33 -8.98
C HIS A 112 7.46 -10.75 -8.45
N PHE A 113 6.38 -10.88 -7.70
CA PHE A 113 5.87 -12.16 -7.24
C PHE A 113 4.35 -12.19 -7.34
N ASP A 114 3.80 -13.38 -7.51
CA ASP A 114 2.35 -13.58 -7.48
C ASP A 114 1.89 -13.66 -6.03
N TRP A 115 0.97 -12.79 -5.68
CA TRP A 115 0.50 -12.67 -4.30
C TRP A 115 -0.84 -13.37 -4.10
N GLU A 116 -0.92 -14.18 -3.04
CA GLU A 116 -2.12 -14.94 -2.66
C GLU A 116 -3.35 -14.06 -2.46
N GLY A 117 -3.18 -12.85 -1.97
CA GLY A 117 -4.27 -11.90 -1.76
C GLY A 117 -4.95 -11.48 -3.06
N ASP A 118 -4.20 -11.42 -4.17
CA ASP A 118 -4.77 -11.14 -5.49
C ASP A 118 -5.65 -12.30 -5.97
N GLU A 119 -5.22 -13.52 -5.77
CA GLU A 119 -6.00 -14.71 -6.12
C GLU A 119 -7.29 -14.79 -5.31
N ALA A 120 -7.23 -14.49 -4.03
CA ALA A 120 -8.40 -14.45 -3.15
C ALA A 120 -9.41 -13.41 -3.62
N LEU A 121 -8.94 -12.22 -4.00
CA LEU A 121 -9.79 -11.14 -4.51
C LEU A 121 -10.49 -11.54 -5.81
N GLU A 122 -9.81 -12.18 -6.74
CA GLU A 122 -10.37 -12.64 -8.00
C GLU A 122 -11.42 -13.74 -7.78
N LYS A 123 -11.18 -14.68 -6.88
CA LYS A 123 -12.14 -15.72 -6.51
C LYS A 123 -13.42 -15.12 -5.93
N ASP A 124 -13.30 -14.13 -5.05
CA ASP A 124 -14.45 -13.45 -4.47
C ASP A 124 -15.25 -12.72 -5.55
N ALA A 125 -14.59 -12.07 -6.48
CA ALA A 125 -15.25 -11.38 -7.59
C ALA A 125 -16.01 -12.36 -8.49
N GLU A 126 -15.43 -13.52 -8.82
CA GLU A 126 -16.07 -14.57 -9.60
C GLU A 126 -17.29 -15.16 -8.86
N SER A 127 -17.13 -15.44 -7.57
CA SER A 127 -18.20 -15.96 -6.72
C SER A 127 -19.38 -14.98 -6.67
N ASN A 128 -19.12 -13.69 -6.54
CA ASN A 128 -20.15 -12.66 -6.51
C ASN A 128 -20.84 -12.52 -7.87
N ARG A 129 -20.12 -12.63 -8.97
CA ARG A 129 -20.71 -12.64 -10.31
C ARG A 129 -21.62 -13.83 -10.54
N THR A 130 -21.20 -15.01 -10.08
CA THR A 130 -22.00 -16.24 -10.17
C THR A 130 -23.29 -16.12 -9.35
N LYS A 131 -23.22 -15.52 -8.17
CA LYS A 131 -24.39 -15.32 -7.29
C LYS A 131 -25.39 -14.30 -7.84
N ALA A 132 -24.96 -13.40 -8.72
CA ALA A 132 -25.83 -12.38 -9.31
C ALA A 132 -26.80 -12.95 -10.36
N PHE A 133 -26.60 -14.19 -10.75
CA PHE A 133 -27.45 -14.92 -11.69
C PHE A 133 -28.18 -16.07 -10.97
#